data_3cd8d10b76638f6e6aa23596fe8d9d1e
#
_entry.id   3cd8d10b76638f6e6aa23596fe8d9d1e
#
_cell.length_a   1.000
_cell.length_b   1.000
_cell.length_c   1.000
_cell.angle_alpha   90.00
_cell.angle_beta   90.00
_cell.angle_gamma   90.00
#
_symmetry.space_group_name_H-M   'P 1'
#
loop_
_entity.id
_entity.type
_entity.pdbx_description
1 polymer ?
#
loop_
_entity_poly.entity_id
_entity_poly.type
_entity_poly.pdbx_seq_one_letter_code
_entity_poly.pdbx_strand_id
1 'polypeptide(L)'
;MAERDIEAEVKRIIKEQLDVEEKDIKLEATFIDDLGADSLGLVELVLAFEEAFEIDIPDEDTEKIRSVGDAVDYVKSHIKN
;
A
#
# COMPACT_ATOMS: atom_id res chain seq x y z
N MET A 1 -20.28 5.29 -14.84
CA MET A 1 -19.37 5.79 -13.83
C MET A 1 -18.18 4.88 -13.65
N ALA A 2 -17.01 5.44 -13.63
CA ALA A 2 -15.79 4.64 -13.50
C ALA A 2 -15.61 4.12 -12.08
N GLU A 3 -15.24 2.88 -11.96
CA GLU A 3 -14.89 2.33 -10.66
C GLU A 3 -13.53 2.85 -10.24
N ARG A 4 -13.35 2.97 -8.93
CA ARG A 4 -12.08 3.40 -8.38
C ARG A 4 -11.04 2.29 -8.61
N ASP A 5 -9.92 2.64 -9.21
CA ASP A 5 -8.85 1.68 -9.46
C ASP A 5 -7.93 1.62 -8.24
N ILE A 6 -8.28 0.75 -7.32
CA ILE A 6 -7.55 0.63 -6.04
C ILE A 6 -6.09 0.24 -6.28
N GLU A 7 -5.85 -0.69 -7.20
CA GLU A 7 -4.49 -1.12 -7.48
C GLU A 7 -3.63 0.04 -7.97
N ALA A 8 -4.16 0.85 -8.88
CA ALA A 8 -3.41 2.00 -9.40
C ALA A 8 -3.15 3.03 -8.31
N GLU A 9 -4.13 3.27 -7.45
CA GLU A 9 -3.95 4.23 -6.36
C GLU A 9 -2.92 3.74 -5.34
N VAL A 10 -2.95 2.46 -5.01
CA VAL A 10 -1.97 1.87 -4.09
C VAL A 10 -0.58 2.01 -4.66
N LYS A 11 -0.40 1.69 -5.95
CA LYS A 11 0.91 1.79 -6.59
C LYS A 11 1.42 3.22 -6.61
N ARG A 12 0.54 4.18 -6.88
CA ARG A 12 0.94 5.59 -6.90
C ARG A 12 1.42 6.04 -5.52
N ILE A 13 0.70 5.64 -4.48
CA ILE A 13 1.07 6.00 -3.11
C ILE A 13 2.43 5.38 -2.76
N ILE A 14 2.65 4.13 -3.13
CA ILE A 14 3.92 3.47 -2.87
C ILE A 14 5.06 4.19 -3.58
N LYS A 15 4.84 4.56 -4.83
CA LYS A 15 5.83 5.28 -5.61
C LYS A 15 6.24 6.59 -4.92
N GLU A 16 5.27 7.32 -4.43
CA GLU A 16 5.54 8.61 -3.80
C GLU A 16 6.20 8.46 -2.43
N GLN A 17 5.78 7.48 -1.66
CA GLN A 17 6.29 7.31 -0.30
C GLN A 17 7.67 6.67 -0.27
N LEU A 18 7.93 5.72 -1.14
CA LEU A 18 9.20 4.98 -1.15
C LEU A 18 10.17 5.46 -2.22
N ASP A 19 9.74 6.39 -3.06
CA ASP A 19 10.56 6.95 -4.13
C ASP A 19 11.14 5.85 -5.03
N VAL A 20 10.27 4.93 -5.43
CA VAL A 20 10.62 3.85 -6.35
C VAL A 20 9.88 4.03 -7.67
N GLU A 21 10.37 3.37 -8.71
CA GLU A 21 9.75 3.47 -10.02
C GLU A 21 8.54 2.55 -10.12
N GLU A 22 7.55 2.98 -10.87
CA GLU A 22 6.32 2.21 -11.03
C GLU A 22 6.58 0.82 -11.59
N LYS A 23 7.57 0.69 -12.47
CA LYS A 23 7.89 -0.61 -13.06
C LYS A 23 8.36 -1.64 -12.04
N ASP A 24 8.86 -1.18 -10.91
CA ASP A 24 9.33 -2.05 -9.84
C ASP A 24 8.22 -2.42 -8.86
N ILE A 25 7.07 -1.77 -8.97
CA ILE A 25 5.95 -1.99 -8.05
C ILE A 25 5.04 -3.07 -8.62
N LYS A 26 5.40 -4.32 -8.35
CA LYS A 26 4.63 -5.49 -8.78
C LYS A 26 3.84 -6.03 -7.59
N LEU A 27 2.75 -6.72 -7.86
CA LEU A 27 1.92 -7.24 -6.78
C LEU A 27 2.68 -8.18 -5.85
N GLU A 28 3.62 -8.94 -6.39
CA GLU A 28 4.43 -9.85 -5.58
C GLU A 28 5.61 -9.17 -4.90
N ALA A 29 5.90 -7.90 -5.21
CA ALA A 29 7.02 -7.20 -4.60
C ALA A 29 6.75 -6.95 -3.11
N THR A 30 7.74 -7.23 -2.28
CA THR A 30 7.65 -6.96 -0.85
C THR A 30 8.20 -5.56 -0.57
N PHE A 31 7.65 -4.91 0.43
CA PHE A 31 8.05 -3.53 0.71
C PHE A 31 9.48 -3.44 1.23
N ILE A 32 9.87 -4.35 2.09
CA ILE A 32 11.19 -4.30 2.71
C ILE A 32 12.26 -4.90 1.82
N ASP A 33 12.04 -6.13 1.33
CA ASP A 33 13.07 -6.83 0.57
C ASP A 33 13.21 -6.33 -0.86
N ASP A 34 12.08 -6.07 -1.52
CA ASP A 34 12.11 -5.71 -2.95
C ASP A 34 12.12 -4.21 -3.17
N LEU A 35 11.40 -3.44 -2.36
CA LEU A 35 11.29 -2.01 -2.53
C LEU A 35 12.15 -1.20 -1.58
N GLY A 36 12.86 -1.88 -0.69
CA GLY A 36 13.84 -1.23 0.17
C GLY A 36 13.28 -0.39 1.30
N ALA A 37 12.03 -0.59 1.67
CA ALA A 37 11.43 0.15 2.77
C ALA A 37 11.98 -0.33 4.10
N ASP A 38 12.27 0.60 5.01
CA ASP A 38 12.58 0.23 6.38
C ASP A 38 11.30 0.29 7.21
N SER A 39 11.44 0.03 8.52
CA SER A 39 10.28 0.01 9.41
C SER A 39 9.54 1.33 9.42
N LEU A 40 10.28 2.44 9.43
CA LEU A 40 9.66 3.76 9.43
C LEU A 40 8.95 4.04 8.11
N GLY A 41 9.60 3.69 7.01
CA GLY A 41 8.99 3.85 5.69
C GLY A 41 7.70 3.08 5.55
N LEU A 42 7.66 1.87 6.12
CA LEU A 42 6.46 1.06 6.09
C LEU A 42 5.34 1.68 6.91
N VAL A 43 5.67 2.24 8.09
CA VAL A 43 4.68 2.92 8.92
C VAL A 43 4.11 4.14 8.18
N GLU A 44 4.98 4.90 7.54
CA GLU A 44 4.54 6.07 6.79
C GLU A 44 3.66 5.67 5.61
N LEU A 45 4.00 4.56 4.96
CA LEU A 45 3.21 4.05 3.85
C LEU A 45 1.80 3.66 4.31
N VAL A 46 1.72 2.97 5.44
CA VAL A 46 0.43 2.56 6.01
C VAL A 46 -0.41 3.79 6.35
N LEU A 47 0.21 4.81 6.95
CA LEU A 47 -0.50 6.05 7.26
C LEU A 47 -1.04 6.71 6.00
N ALA A 48 -0.26 6.69 4.92
CA ALA A 48 -0.69 7.27 3.66
C ALA A 48 -1.91 6.52 3.10
N PHE A 49 -1.91 5.19 3.22
CA PHE A 49 -3.07 4.41 2.81
C PHE A 49 -4.30 4.75 3.64
N GLU A 50 -4.14 4.90 4.95
CA GLU A 50 -5.26 5.25 5.81
C GLU A 50 -5.88 6.58 5.41
N GLU A 51 -5.05 7.56 5.11
CA GLU A 51 -5.54 8.87 4.72
C GLU A 51 -6.17 8.86 3.33
N ALA A 52 -5.53 8.18 2.39
CA ALA A 52 -5.98 8.18 1.00
C ALA A 52 -7.30 7.44 0.82
N PHE A 53 -7.48 6.35 1.55
CA PHE A 53 -8.65 5.50 1.41
C PHE A 53 -9.65 5.65 2.56
N GLU A 54 -9.34 6.49 3.52
CA GLU A 54 -10.19 6.76 4.68
C GLU A 54 -10.56 5.48 5.42
N ILE A 55 -9.55 4.65 5.66
CA ILE A 55 -9.70 3.40 6.39
C ILE A 55 -8.79 3.41 7.60
N ASP A 56 -9.03 2.48 8.51
CA ASP A 56 -8.23 2.35 9.72
C ASP A 56 -7.46 1.03 9.66
N ILE A 57 -6.14 1.10 9.77
CA ILE A 57 -5.27 -0.07 9.71
C ILE A 57 -4.60 -0.25 11.07
N PRO A 58 -5.13 -1.14 11.92
CA PRO A 58 -4.51 -1.39 13.23
C PRO A 58 -3.10 -1.94 13.10
N ASP A 59 -2.29 -1.75 14.14
CA ASP A 59 -0.91 -2.21 14.12
C ASP A 59 -0.80 -3.71 13.84
N GLU A 60 -1.72 -4.51 14.38
CA GLU A 60 -1.69 -5.94 14.16
C GLU A 60 -1.94 -6.30 12.70
N ASP A 61 -2.71 -5.49 11.99
CA ASP A 61 -2.97 -5.72 10.58
C ASP A 61 -1.82 -5.22 9.71
N THR A 62 -1.09 -4.21 10.19
CA THR A 62 0.09 -3.71 9.48
C THR A 62 1.10 -4.82 9.25
N GLU A 63 1.23 -5.73 10.20
CA GLU A 63 2.17 -6.84 10.08
C GLU A 63 1.79 -7.81 8.98
N LYS A 64 0.54 -7.81 8.55
CA LYS A 64 0.05 -8.68 7.47
C LYS A 64 0.27 -8.06 6.10
N ILE A 65 0.56 -6.78 6.04
CA ILE A 65 0.74 -6.07 4.77
C ILE A 65 2.24 -6.05 4.47
N ARG A 66 2.70 -7.08 3.76
CA ARG A 66 4.12 -7.25 3.47
C ARG A 66 4.47 -7.00 2.02
N SER A 67 3.49 -7.14 1.13
CA SER A 67 3.71 -6.96 -0.30
C SER A 67 2.68 -5.99 -0.86
N VAL A 68 2.93 -5.56 -2.10
CA VAL A 68 2.00 -4.68 -2.80
C VAL A 68 0.62 -5.34 -2.91
N GLY A 69 0.60 -6.63 -3.24
CA GLY A 69 -0.66 -7.37 -3.36
C GLY A 69 -1.41 -7.43 -2.05
N ASP A 70 -0.69 -7.62 -0.94
CA ASP A 70 -1.32 -7.62 0.39
C ASP A 70 -1.99 -6.27 0.66
N ALA A 71 -1.33 -5.18 0.30
CA ALA A 71 -1.88 -3.84 0.52
C ALA A 71 -3.13 -3.63 -0.34
N VAL A 72 -3.08 -4.05 -1.60
CA VAL A 72 -4.24 -3.92 -2.50
C VAL A 72 -5.42 -4.70 -1.95
N ASP A 73 -5.18 -5.94 -1.55
CA ASP A 73 -6.25 -6.79 -1.02
C ASP A 73 -6.83 -6.22 0.27
N TYR A 74 -5.97 -5.72 1.15
CA TYR A 74 -6.43 -5.14 2.40
C TYR A 74 -7.33 -3.93 2.15
N VAL A 75 -6.88 -3.03 1.28
CA VAL A 75 -7.65 -1.83 0.98
C VAL A 75 -9.00 -2.20 0.35
N LYS A 76 -8.99 -3.13 -0.61
CA LYS A 76 -10.22 -3.56 -1.26
C LYS A 76 -11.24 -4.13 -0.27
N SER A 77 -10.74 -4.81 0.76
CA SER A 77 -11.60 -5.43 1.76
C SER A 77 -12.17 -4.44 2.75
N HIS A 78 -11.52 -3.30 2.95
CA HIS A 78 -11.89 -2.36 4.00
C HIS A 78 -12.45 -1.04 3.49
N ILE A 79 -12.26 -0.75 2.21
CA ILE A 79 -12.75 0.50 1.65
C ILE A 79 -14.26 0.45 1.46
N LYS A 80 -14.91 1.58 1.70
CA LYS A 80 -16.35 1.70 1.50
C LYS A 80 -16.60 2.46 0.21
N ASN A 81 -17.34 1.86 -0.68
CA ASN A 81 -17.70 2.50 -1.94
C ASN A 81 -19.19 2.74 -1.99
#